data_1f6174e7255db1b1b35fe1b13bc2d4da
#
_entry.id   1f6174e7255db1b1b35fe1b13bc2d4da
#
_cell.length_a   1.000
_cell.length_b   1.000
_cell.length_c   1.000
_cell.angle_alpha   90.00
_cell.angle_beta   90.00
_cell.angle_gamma   90.00
#
_symmetry.space_group_name_H-M   'P 1'
#
loop_
_entity.id
_entity.type
_entity.pdbx_description
1 polymer ?
#
loop_
_entity_poly.entity_id
_entity_poly.type
_entity_poly.pdbx_seq_one_letter_code
_entity_poly.pdbx_strand_id
1 'polypeptide(L)'
;MCAIATPSATACYAAAEDKNIPVVFNAITDPGEAGLTTGNITGVSDKLPVDPQLELIRKLQPDAKTIGIIYTTSEPNSVSAIAEYKEKAGNYGFTIEAIGVADQASVTQAADTLINKKVDCITNLTDNNVVGVLPSILEKPMPQVFPYTAAKLSRLKKAVWRLPVSIMWSSAKWQVSLPLKF
;
A
#
# COMPACT_ATOMS: atom_id res chain seq x y z
N MET A 1 -4.50 -3.10 25.55
CA MET A 1 -3.24 -3.34 24.78
C MET A 1 -3.16 -2.35 23.63
N CYS A 2 -1.93 -1.97 23.19
CA CYS A 2 -1.74 -1.12 22.02
C CYS A 2 -0.93 -1.90 20.97
N ALA A 3 -1.41 -1.92 19.73
CA ALA A 3 -0.82 -2.69 18.65
C ALA A 3 -0.57 -1.81 17.41
N ILE A 4 0.51 -2.04 16.68
CA ILE A 4 0.86 -1.33 15.46
C ILE A 4 1.02 -2.34 14.33
N ALA A 5 0.40 -2.06 13.20
CA ALA A 5 0.30 -2.91 12.01
C ALA A 5 -0.54 -4.19 12.19
N THR A 6 -1.04 -4.74 11.08
CA THR A 6 -2.04 -5.82 11.08
C THR A 6 -1.61 -7.08 11.86
N PRO A 7 -0.39 -7.65 11.65
CA PRO A 7 -0.01 -8.88 12.36
C PRO A 7 0.06 -8.71 13.88
N SER A 8 0.51 -7.55 14.36
CA SER A 8 0.57 -7.25 15.79
C SER A 8 -0.83 -7.08 16.38
N ALA A 9 -1.73 -6.42 15.66
CA ALA A 9 -3.09 -6.19 16.15
C ALA A 9 -3.91 -7.47 16.22
N THR A 10 -3.82 -8.36 15.23
CA THR A 10 -4.48 -9.67 15.26
C THR A 10 -3.98 -10.54 16.41
N ALA A 11 -2.66 -10.56 16.66
CA ALA A 11 -2.09 -11.28 17.80
C ALA A 11 -2.54 -10.71 19.15
N CYS A 12 -2.53 -9.38 19.30
CA CYS A 12 -3.02 -8.72 20.51
C CYS A 12 -4.51 -8.97 20.74
N TYR A 13 -5.32 -8.94 19.68
CA TYR A 13 -6.75 -9.19 19.76
C TYR A 13 -7.03 -10.60 20.22
N ALA A 14 -6.43 -11.61 19.59
CA ALA A 14 -6.58 -13.01 20.00
C ALA A 14 -6.14 -13.27 21.46
N ALA A 15 -5.08 -12.60 21.92
CA ALA A 15 -4.63 -12.73 23.31
C ALA A 15 -5.52 -12.02 24.33
N ALA A 16 -6.33 -11.07 23.89
CA ALA A 16 -7.16 -10.20 24.76
C ALA A 16 -8.64 -10.62 24.81
N GLU A 17 -9.11 -11.37 23.82
CA GLU A 17 -10.53 -11.65 23.59
C GLU A 17 -11.21 -12.26 24.83
N ASP A 18 -10.66 -13.33 25.40
CA ASP A 18 -11.21 -14.01 26.58
C ASP A 18 -11.01 -13.24 27.89
N LYS A 19 -10.21 -12.18 27.89
CA LYS A 19 -9.81 -11.44 29.10
C LYS A 19 -10.49 -10.09 29.24
N ASN A 20 -11.35 -9.73 28.29
CA ASN A 20 -12.00 -8.42 28.20
C ASN A 20 -11.02 -7.25 28.29
N ILE A 21 -9.81 -7.41 27.75
CA ILE A 21 -8.78 -6.36 27.73
C ILE A 21 -8.99 -5.50 26.49
N PRO A 22 -9.15 -4.18 26.62
CA PRO A 22 -9.30 -3.31 25.46
C PRO A 22 -8.04 -3.31 24.59
N VAL A 23 -8.23 -3.42 23.26
CA VAL A 23 -7.15 -3.35 22.27
C VAL A 23 -7.31 -2.08 21.47
N VAL A 24 -6.26 -1.28 21.39
CA VAL A 24 -6.18 -0.10 20.53
C VAL A 24 -5.14 -0.36 19.45
N PHE A 25 -5.58 -0.37 18.20
CA PHE A 25 -4.68 -0.55 17.07
C PHE A 25 -4.33 0.78 16.38
N ASN A 26 -3.19 0.78 15.73
CA ASN A 26 -2.74 1.88 14.89
C ASN A 26 -2.14 1.35 13.59
N ALA A 27 -2.42 2.04 12.49
CA ALA A 27 -1.91 1.71 11.15
C ALA A 27 -2.29 0.29 10.69
N ILE A 28 -3.59 -0.02 10.74
CA ILE A 28 -4.18 -1.21 10.13
C ILE A 28 -4.80 -0.80 8.80
N THR A 29 -4.39 -1.46 7.71
CA THR A 29 -4.88 -1.12 6.38
C THR A 29 -6.37 -1.44 6.23
N ASP A 30 -6.77 -2.65 6.60
CA ASP A 30 -8.16 -3.09 6.57
C ASP A 30 -8.54 -3.84 7.86
N PRO A 31 -9.15 -3.17 8.84
CA PRO A 31 -9.60 -3.82 10.07
C PRO A 31 -10.69 -4.87 9.85
N GLY A 32 -11.52 -4.71 8.79
CA GLY A 32 -12.58 -5.66 8.43
C GLY A 32 -11.99 -7.00 7.98
N GLU A 33 -11.13 -6.97 6.99
CA GLU A 33 -10.43 -8.15 6.48
C GLU A 33 -9.52 -8.80 7.55
N ALA A 34 -9.02 -8.00 8.49
CA ALA A 34 -8.22 -8.50 9.60
C ALA A 34 -9.05 -9.10 10.75
N GLY A 35 -10.40 -9.08 10.67
CA GLY A 35 -11.29 -9.57 11.73
C GLY A 35 -11.29 -8.70 12.99
N LEU A 36 -10.93 -7.42 12.90
CA LEU A 36 -10.73 -6.50 14.04
C LEU A 36 -11.89 -5.49 14.18
N THR A 37 -13.13 -5.93 13.93
CA THR A 37 -14.31 -5.05 13.91
C THR A 37 -15.31 -5.32 15.06
N THR A 38 -15.12 -6.39 15.81
CA THR A 38 -16.03 -6.81 16.89
C THR A 38 -15.31 -6.86 18.23
N GLY A 39 -16.09 -6.80 19.33
CA GLY A 39 -15.53 -6.88 20.68
C GLY A 39 -14.92 -5.58 21.19
N ASN A 40 -14.02 -5.68 22.18
CA ASN A 40 -13.42 -4.54 22.86
C ASN A 40 -12.15 -4.05 22.14
N ILE A 41 -12.33 -3.62 20.88
CA ILE A 41 -11.24 -3.18 19.99
C ILE A 41 -11.60 -1.89 19.26
N THR A 42 -10.64 -0.99 19.13
CA THR A 42 -10.75 0.25 18.36
C THR A 42 -9.39 0.69 17.84
N GLY A 43 -9.37 1.65 16.92
CA GLY A 43 -8.07 2.17 16.45
C GLY A 43 -8.16 3.03 15.19
N VAL A 44 -7.02 3.25 14.55
CA VAL A 44 -6.85 4.09 13.38
C VAL A 44 -6.38 3.25 12.19
N SER A 45 -7.11 3.33 11.08
CA SER A 45 -6.72 2.71 9.81
C SER A 45 -5.75 3.60 9.04
N ASP A 46 -4.80 2.96 8.33
CA ASP A 46 -3.93 3.59 7.34
C ASP A 46 -4.27 3.12 5.91
N LYS A 47 -5.53 2.82 5.65
CA LYS A 47 -6.02 2.38 4.34
C LYS A 47 -5.48 3.28 3.24
N LEU A 48 -4.99 2.64 2.17
CA LEU A 48 -4.45 3.37 1.03
C LEU A 48 -5.56 4.13 0.30
N PRO A 49 -5.34 5.41 -0.01
CA PRO A 49 -6.28 6.19 -0.82
C PRO A 49 -6.11 5.83 -2.30
N VAL A 50 -6.66 4.69 -2.73
CA VAL A 50 -6.45 4.12 -4.07
C VAL A 50 -6.92 5.09 -5.17
N ASP A 51 -8.10 5.69 -5.04
CA ASP A 51 -8.61 6.64 -6.04
C ASP A 51 -7.70 7.88 -6.20
N PRO A 52 -7.28 8.58 -5.13
CA PRO A 52 -6.30 9.66 -5.24
C PRO A 52 -4.95 9.25 -5.84
N GLN A 53 -4.51 8.01 -5.58
CA GLN A 53 -3.26 7.51 -6.15
C GLN A 53 -3.38 7.25 -7.65
N LEU A 54 -4.48 6.63 -8.11
CA LEU A 54 -4.75 6.42 -9.53
C LEU A 54 -4.92 7.76 -10.26
N GLU A 55 -5.61 8.72 -9.67
CA GLU A 55 -5.74 10.07 -10.21
C GLU A 55 -4.38 10.77 -10.34
N LEU A 56 -3.50 10.62 -9.33
CA LEU A 56 -2.16 11.18 -9.36
C LEU A 56 -1.32 10.56 -10.49
N ILE A 57 -1.35 9.22 -10.62
CA ILE A 57 -0.66 8.52 -11.71
C ILE A 57 -1.16 9.05 -13.07
N ARG A 58 -2.46 9.20 -13.25
CA ARG A 58 -3.04 9.73 -14.50
C ARG A 58 -2.58 11.15 -14.80
N LYS A 59 -2.48 12.01 -13.79
CA LYS A 59 -1.98 13.40 -13.94
C LYS A 59 -0.51 13.45 -14.29
N LEU A 60 0.31 12.55 -13.73
CA LEU A 60 1.75 12.51 -13.96
C LEU A 60 2.11 11.81 -15.28
N GLN A 61 1.31 10.83 -15.68
CA GLN A 61 1.50 10.01 -16.87
C GLN A 61 0.19 9.86 -17.65
N PRO A 62 -0.19 10.87 -18.44
CA PRO A 62 -1.47 10.84 -19.18
C PRO A 62 -1.62 9.68 -20.14
N ASP A 63 -0.51 9.18 -20.71
CA ASP A 63 -0.48 8.11 -21.71
C ASP A 63 -0.32 6.70 -21.12
N ALA A 64 -0.06 6.59 -19.80
CA ALA A 64 0.11 5.30 -19.15
C ALA A 64 -1.19 4.47 -19.18
N LYS A 65 -1.03 3.17 -19.43
CA LYS A 65 -2.13 2.20 -19.50
C LYS A 65 -1.98 1.07 -18.50
N THR A 66 -0.75 0.68 -18.18
CA THR A 66 -0.46 -0.50 -17.36
C THR A 66 0.33 -0.11 -16.12
N ILE A 67 -0.23 -0.42 -14.95
CA ILE A 67 0.43 -0.22 -13.65
C ILE A 67 0.90 -1.57 -13.13
N GLY A 68 2.19 -1.69 -12.83
CA GLY A 68 2.77 -2.84 -12.15
C GLY A 68 2.67 -2.70 -10.64
N ILE A 69 2.29 -3.77 -9.95
CA ILE A 69 2.26 -3.83 -8.48
C ILE A 69 2.86 -5.15 -8.02
N ILE A 70 3.78 -5.08 -7.07
CA ILE A 70 4.32 -6.26 -6.38
C ILE A 70 3.71 -6.29 -4.99
N TYR A 71 3.29 -7.47 -4.56
CA TYR A 71 2.67 -7.63 -3.25
C TYR A 71 3.00 -8.98 -2.62
N THR A 72 3.07 -9.04 -1.30
CA THR A 72 3.28 -10.27 -0.55
C THR A 72 1.96 -11.02 -0.36
N THR A 73 1.90 -12.27 -0.83
CA THR A 73 0.67 -13.06 -0.81
C THR A 73 0.20 -13.44 0.60
N SER A 74 1.10 -13.46 1.57
CA SER A 74 0.81 -13.76 2.97
C SER A 74 0.45 -12.52 3.81
N GLU A 75 0.50 -11.30 3.24
CA GLU A 75 0.10 -10.08 3.93
C GLU A 75 -1.36 -9.70 3.58
N PRO A 76 -2.33 -9.84 4.51
CA PRO A 76 -3.74 -9.55 4.24
C PRO A 76 -3.99 -8.11 3.76
N ASN A 77 -3.24 -7.13 4.32
CA ASN A 77 -3.30 -5.73 3.90
C ASN A 77 -2.90 -5.54 2.43
N SER A 78 -1.91 -6.28 1.95
CA SER A 78 -1.47 -6.22 0.55
C SER A 78 -2.48 -6.88 -0.39
N VAL A 79 -3.07 -8.00 0.03
CA VAL A 79 -4.11 -8.70 -0.74
C VAL A 79 -5.37 -7.85 -0.89
N SER A 80 -5.84 -7.24 0.21
CA SER A 80 -6.99 -6.32 0.20
C SER A 80 -6.73 -5.11 -0.71
N ALA A 81 -5.55 -4.49 -0.60
CA ALA A 81 -5.20 -3.34 -1.43
C ALA A 81 -5.16 -3.69 -2.94
N ILE A 82 -4.60 -4.86 -3.31
CA ILE A 82 -4.59 -5.32 -4.71
C ILE A 82 -5.99 -5.53 -5.25
N ALA A 83 -6.90 -6.07 -4.46
CA ALA A 83 -8.30 -6.23 -4.87
C ALA A 83 -8.93 -4.87 -5.22
N GLU A 84 -8.73 -3.87 -4.34
CA GLU A 84 -9.25 -2.52 -4.56
C GLU A 84 -8.61 -1.83 -5.79
N TYR A 85 -7.29 -2.00 -6.00
CA TYR A 85 -6.63 -1.48 -7.21
C TYR A 85 -7.20 -2.09 -8.48
N LYS A 86 -7.42 -3.41 -8.52
CA LYS A 86 -7.99 -4.09 -9.69
C LYS A 86 -9.42 -3.67 -9.98
N GLU A 87 -10.22 -3.45 -8.94
CA GLU A 87 -11.61 -2.99 -9.05
C GLU A 87 -11.67 -1.58 -9.64
N LYS A 88 -10.84 -0.67 -9.13
CA LYS A 88 -10.95 0.77 -9.43
C LYS A 88 -10.13 1.23 -10.65
N ALA A 89 -9.07 0.53 -11.00
CA ALA A 89 -8.13 0.95 -12.04
C ALA A 89 -8.81 1.21 -13.40
N GLY A 90 -9.81 0.41 -13.77
CA GLY A 90 -10.57 0.56 -15.00
C GLY A 90 -11.25 1.93 -15.12
N ASN A 91 -11.72 2.52 -14.02
CA ASN A 91 -12.35 3.84 -14.01
C ASN A 91 -11.38 4.96 -14.41
N TYR A 92 -10.09 4.73 -14.24
CA TYR A 92 -9.01 5.64 -14.59
C TYR A 92 -8.29 5.25 -15.90
N GLY A 93 -8.81 4.24 -16.62
CA GLY A 93 -8.22 3.73 -17.86
C GLY A 93 -6.90 2.98 -17.67
N PHE A 94 -6.71 2.34 -16.50
CA PHE A 94 -5.54 1.52 -16.20
C PHE A 94 -5.86 0.04 -16.15
N THR A 95 -4.86 -0.76 -16.51
CA THR A 95 -4.81 -2.21 -16.27
C THR A 95 -3.77 -2.49 -15.19
N ILE A 96 -4.06 -3.37 -14.24
CA ILE A 96 -3.14 -3.73 -13.17
C ILE A 96 -2.44 -5.05 -13.50
N GLU A 97 -1.11 -5.00 -13.60
CA GLU A 97 -0.22 -6.16 -13.64
C GLU A 97 0.32 -6.43 -12.23
N ALA A 98 -0.32 -7.36 -11.52
CA ALA A 98 0.06 -7.68 -10.14
C ALA A 98 0.89 -8.96 -10.08
N ILE A 99 2.03 -8.92 -9.37
CA ILE A 99 2.88 -10.09 -9.11
C ILE A 99 2.91 -10.35 -7.62
N GLY A 100 2.37 -11.51 -7.22
CA GLY A 100 2.46 -12.00 -5.84
C GLY A 100 3.81 -12.64 -5.57
N VAL A 101 4.41 -12.32 -4.42
CA VAL A 101 5.66 -12.90 -3.93
C VAL A 101 5.44 -13.54 -2.57
N ALA A 102 6.24 -14.56 -2.26
CA ALA A 102 6.18 -15.23 -0.97
C ALA A 102 7.07 -14.55 0.09
N ASP A 103 8.19 -13.97 -0.35
CA ASP A 103 9.23 -13.43 0.50
C ASP A 103 9.95 -12.23 -0.14
N GLN A 104 10.79 -11.58 0.65
CA GLN A 104 11.57 -10.42 0.25
C GLN A 104 12.59 -10.72 -0.88
N ALA A 105 13.16 -11.93 -0.92
CA ALA A 105 14.15 -12.32 -1.93
C ALA A 105 13.55 -12.35 -3.33
N SER A 106 12.29 -12.73 -3.45
CA SER A 106 11.55 -12.83 -4.72
C SER A 106 11.13 -11.48 -5.29
N VAL A 107 11.13 -10.42 -4.49
CA VAL A 107 10.65 -9.07 -4.92
C VAL A 107 11.49 -8.50 -6.06
N THR A 108 12.81 -8.68 -6.01
CA THR A 108 13.71 -8.17 -7.04
C THR A 108 13.46 -8.81 -8.41
N GLN A 109 13.22 -10.14 -8.43
CA GLN A 109 12.87 -10.87 -9.64
C GLN A 109 11.47 -10.47 -10.17
N ALA A 110 10.52 -10.24 -9.27
CA ALA A 110 9.20 -9.74 -9.65
C ALA A 110 9.29 -8.37 -10.31
N ALA A 111 10.15 -7.48 -9.80
CA ALA A 111 10.41 -6.17 -10.42
C ALA A 111 10.98 -6.32 -11.84
N ASP A 112 11.95 -7.22 -12.05
CA ASP A 112 12.50 -7.50 -13.39
C ASP A 112 11.41 -8.03 -14.33
N THR A 113 10.53 -8.87 -13.84
CA THR A 113 9.40 -9.40 -14.61
C THR A 113 8.45 -8.28 -15.06
N LEU A 114 8.11 -7.34 -14.19
CA LEU A 114 7.27 -6.17 -14.55
C LEU A 114 7.96 -5.27 -15.57
N ILE A 115 9.27 -5.04 -15.42
CA ILE A 115 10.06 -4.25 -16.37
C ILE A 115 10.07 -4.94 -17.75
N ASN A 116 10.26 -6.26 -17.79
CA ASN A 116 10.25 -7.04 -19.02
C ASN A 116 8.85 -7.06 -19.69
N LYS A 117 7.78 -7.00 -18.90
CA LYS A 117 6.40 -6.83 -19.39
C LYS A 117 6.12 -5.41 -19.88
N LYS A 118 7.06 -4.49 -19.76
CA LYS A 118 6.95 -3.09 -20.19
C LYS A 118 5.75 -2.37 -19.56
N VAL A 119 5.52 -2.56 -18.26
CA VAL A 119 4.53 -1.76 -17.55
C VAL A 119 4.92 -0.27 -17.58
N ASP A 120 3.95 0.61 -17.66
CA ASP A 120 4.21 2.06 -17.80
C ASP A 120 4.67 2.70 -16.49
N CYS A 121 4.22 2.15 -15.36
CA CYS A 121 4.69 2.56 -14.04
C CYS A 121 4.58 1.41 -13.02
N ILE A 122 5.32 1.55 -11.92
CA ILE A 122 5.23 0.64 -10.79
C ILE A 122 4.80 1.45 -9.57
N THR A 123 3.75 1.01 -8.88
CA THR A 123 3.35 1.56 -7.58
C THR A 123 3.53 0.52 -6.48
N ASN A 124 3.84 0.96 -5.25
CA ASN A 124 3.98 0.06 -4.12
C ASN A 124 2.82 0.24 -3.12
N LEU A 125 2.54 -0.83 -2.41
CA LEU A 125 1.60 -0.88 -1.30
C LEU A 125 2.32 -0.64 0.04
N THR A 126 1.57 -0.72 1.14
CA THR A 126 2.13 -0.80 2.50
C THR A 126 2.59 -2.23 2.81
N ASP A 127 3.41 -2.78 1.95
CA ASP A 127 3.93 -4.15 2.00
C ASP A 127 5.33 -4.16 2.60
N ASN A 128 5.55 -4.97 3.64
CA ASN A 128 6.80 -4.95 4.40
C ASN A 128 7.97 -5.52 3.59
N ASN A 129 7.76 -6.61 2.85
CA ASN A 129 8.80 -7.24 2.05
C ASN A 129 9.22 -6.35 0.87
N VAL A 130 8.25 -5.79 0.16
CA VAL A 130 8.50 -4.89 -0.99
C VAL A 130 9.24 -3.64 -0.54
N VAL A 131 8.80 -3.05 0.56
CA VAL A 131 9.40 -1.83 1.09
C VAL A 131 10.83 -2.07 1.59
N GLY A 132 11.10 -3.24 2.15
CA GLY A 132 12.44 -3.61 2.63
C GLY A 132 13.51 -3.58 1.54
N VAL A 133 13.15 -3.90 0.28
CA VAL A 133 14.08 -3.92 -0.87
C VAL A 133 13.84 -2.78 -1.87
N LEU A 134 12.99 -1.82 -1.52
CA LEU A 134 12.67 -0.68 -2.37
C LEU A 134 13.91 0.06 -2.92
N PRO A 135 14.99 0.33 -2.15
CA PRO A 135 16.19 0.94 -2.68
C PRO A 135 16.78 0.17 -3.87
N SER A 136 16.87 -1.16 -3.78
CA SER A 136 17.42 -2.01 -4.85
C SER A 136 16.54 -2.02 -6.11
N ILE A 137 15.21 -1.86 -5.96
CA ILE A 137 14.31 -1.74 -7.10
C ILE A 137 14.53 -0.41 -7.81
N LEU A 138 14.73 0.69 -7.05
CA LEU A 138 14.92 2.03 -7.59
C LEU A 138 16.27 2.22 -8.30
N GLU A 139 17.27 1.37 -8.00
CA GLU A 139 18.57 1.38 -8.66
C GLU A 139 18.58 0.66 -10.01
N LYS A 140 17.51 -0.09 -10.33
CA LYS A 140 17.43 -0.80 -11.62
C LYS A 140 17.35 0.18 -12.79
N PRO A 141 18.09 -0.08 -13.89
CA PRO A 141 17.99 0.73 -15.10
C PRO A 141 16.61 0.54 -15.72
N MET A 142 15.78 1.54 -15.56
CA MET A 142 14.47 1.56 -16.19
C MET A 142 14.54 2.31 -17.52
N PRO A 143 13.98 1.78 -18.63
CA PRO A 143 14.11 2.38 -19.96
C PRO A 143 13.50 3.77 -20.10
N GLN A 144 12.59 4.15 -19.22
CA GLN A 144 12.05 5.50 -19.09
C GLN A 144 11.64 5.74 -17.61
N VAL A 145 11.67 7.01 -17.20
CA VAL A 145 11.41 7.47 -15.84
C VAL A 145 10.05 6.94 -15.37
N PHE A 146 10.05 5.84 -14.64
CA PHE A 146 8.87 5.37 -13.94
C PHE A 146 8.72 6.20 -12.66
N PRO A 147 7.67 7.03 -12.52
CA PRO A 147 7.38 7.58 -11.20
C PRO A 147 6.96 6.43 -10.32
N TYR A 148 7.82 6.11 -9.38
CA TYR A 148 7.50 5.22 -8.29
C TYR A 148 6.60 6.01 -7.33
N THR A 149 5.31 5.76 -7.36
CA THR A 149 4.38 6.38 -6.42
C THR A 149 4.44 5.61 -5.12
N ALA A 150 5.20 6.14 -4.16
CA ALA A 150 5.30 5.53 -2.85
C ALA A 150 3.98 5.69 -2.08
N ALA A 151 3.43 4.61 -1.58
CA ALA A 151 2.19 4.57 -0.81
C ALA A 151 2.25 5.41 0.49
N LYS A 152 3.44 5.74 0.98
CA LYS A 152 3.65 6.53 2.21
C LYS A 152 4.63 7.68 2.00
N LEU A 153 4.18 8.90 2.28
CA LEU A 153 4.95 10.15 2.12
C LEU A 153 6.31 10.16 2.84
N SER A 154 6.43 9.47 3.98
CA SER A 154 7.67 9.39 4.76
C SER A 154 8.82 8.69 4.02
N ARG A 155 8.50 7.90 2.97
CA ARG A 155 9.46 7.16 2.15
C ARG A 155 9.85 7.90 0.87
N LEU A 156 9.12 8.94 0.52
CA LEU A 156 9.36 9.78 -0.66
C LEU A 156 10.68 10.55 -0.62
N LYS A 157 11.27 10.78 0.55
CA LYS A 157 12.53 11.53 0.67
C LYS A 157 13.71 10.90 -0.08
N LYS A 158 13.63 9.62 -0.46
CA LYS A 158 14.68 8.93 -1.24
C LYS A 158 14.31 8.67 -2.71
N ALA A 159 13.03 8.65 -3.04
CA ALA A 159 12.55 8.21 -4.38
C ALA A 159 12.13 9.34 -5.32
N VAL A 160 11.84 10.54 -4.82
CA VAL A 160 11.19 11.60 -5.62
C VAL A 160 12.03 12.86 -5.70
N TRP A 161 13.19 12.77 -6.36
CA TRP A 161 14.05 13.96 -6.62
C TRP A 161 13.59 14.82 -7.82
N ARG A 162 12.48 14.51 -8.50
CA ARG A 162 12.08 15.20 -9.73
C ARG A 162 10.62 15.73 -9.78
N LEU A 163 9.87 15.70 -8.68
CA LEU A 163 8.51 16.26 -8.67
C LEU A 163 8.42 17.54 -7.82
N PRO A 164 7.69 18.56 -8.28
CA PRO A 164 7.45 19.76 -7.48
C PRO A 164 6.71 19.40 -6.19
N VAL A 165 7.22 19.84 -5.06
CA VAL A 165 6.70 19.58 -3.71
C VAL A 165 5.21 19.96 -3.55
N SER A 166 4.72 20.91 -4.35
CA SER A 166 3.34 21.39 -4.33
C SER A 166 2.28 20.34 -4.72
N ILE A 167 2.64 19.35 -5.54
CA ILE A 167 1.71 18.28 -5.96
C ILE A 167 1.56 17.21 -4.87
N MET A 168 2.56 17.06 -4.02
CA MET A 168 2.58 16.07 -2.93
C MET A 168 1.64 16.43 -1.76
N TRP A 169 1.38 17.72 -1.50
CA TRP A 169 0.61 18.17 -0.34
C TRP A 169 -0.91 18.10 -0.55
N SER A 170 -1.39 18.18 -1.77
CA SER A 170 -2.83 18.20 -2.05
C SER A 170 -3.52 16.84 -1.95
N SER A 171 -2.78 15.75 -2.07
CA SER A 171 -3.31 14.37 -2.03
C SER A 171 -3.21 13.68 -0.67
N ALA A 172 -2.51 14.25 0.30
CA ALA A 172 -2.31 13.70 1.63
C ALA A 172 -3.31 14.26 2.66
N LYS A 173 -4.60 14.28 2.34
CA LYS A 173 -5.64 14.44 3.37
C LYS A 173 -5.83 13.11 4.08
N TRP A 174 -5.23 12.96 5.25
CA TRP A 174 -5.55 11.90 6.18
C TRP A 174 -7.02 12.04 6.60
N GLN A 175 -7.86 11.11 6.19
CA GLN A 175 -9.19 11.02 6.75
C GLN A 175 -9.09 10.30 8.09
N VAL A 176 -9.01 11.06 9.16
CA VAL A 176 -9.33 10.58 10.50
C VAL A 176 -10.86 10.57 10.58
N SER A 177 -11.49 9.47 10.21
CA SER A 177 -12.91 9.27 10.40
C SER A 177 -13.13 8.05 11.28
N LEU A 178 -13.17 8.30 12.59
CA LEU A 178 -13.75 7.35 13.52
C LEU A 178 -14.75 8.07 14.41
N PRO A 179 -16.00 7.60 14.50
CA PRO A 179 -16.84 7.96 15.62
C PRO A 179 -16.29 7.24 16.86
N LEU A 180 -15.61 7.98 17.72
CA LEU A 180 -15.35 7.52 19.10
C LEU A 180 -16.72 7.35 19.77
N LYS A 181 -17.18 6.12 19.87
CA LYS A 181 -18.21 5.75 20.84
C LYS A 181 -17.50 5.37 22.14
N PHE A 182 -17.49 6.28 23.10
CA PHE A 182 -17.26 5.96 24.48
C PHE A 182 -18.51 5.33 25.09
#